data_b87807ac4fd1b3397969861576812828
#
_entry.id   b87807ac4fd1b3397969861576812828
#
_cell.length_a   1.000
_cell.length_b   1.000
_cell.length_c   1.000
_cell.angle_alpha   90.00
_cell.angle_beta   90.00
_cell.angle_gamma   90.00
#
_symmetry.space_group_name_H-M   'P 1'
#
loop_
_entity.id
_entity.type
_entity.pdbx_description
1 polymer ?
#
loop_
_entity_poly.entity_id
_entity_poly.type
_entity_poly.pdbx_seq_one_letter_code
_entity_poly.pdbx_strand_id
1 'polypeptide(L)'
;MKIEKAKLIHNISKLNLCSKFDRIYFGDEFCENKMPALKDLKFLQKNIIDKKITVVFSYISQSNFKKVLPLLKFIYEYNLLFDEIVFNDWGFFYFIRLHYPKIKLVLGRLLTKQKTDPFAHDIILNKQKIVSSKQKVFVPKKISEDTFEYFSQSFVNSLIFQKFMTKNNIIRVELDNLSWNMDIKLPKNIKTSVYSPYIKISTTKYCGQLNMIKNNCSKQCEKSDIILKKYRTKFNYIIKGNAVFYKNVKIANTILTDRIVYND
;
A
#
# COMPACT_ATOMS: atom_id res chain seq x y z
N MET A 1 -19.52 -8.76 -10.63
CA MET A 1 -18.42 -8.02 -11.31
C MET A 1 -17.15 -8.84 -11.15
N LYS A 2 -16.34 -9.05 -12.20
CA LYS A 2 -15.05 -9.76 -12.10
C LYS A 2 -14.05 -8.88 -11.35
N ILE A 3 -13.43 -9.42 -10.30
CA ILE A 3 -12.39 -8.72 -9.55
C ILE A 3 -11.10 -8.71 -10.38
N GLU A 4 -10.52 -7.53 -10.61
CA GLU A 4 -9.25 -7.37 -11.30
C GLU A 4 -8.09 -7.85 -10.40
N LYS A 5 -7.20 -8.68 -10.92
CA LYS A 5 -6.01 -9.16 -10.22
C LYS A 5 -4.78 -8.39 -10.69
N ALA A 6 -4.08 -7.76 -9.76
CA ALA A 6 -2.86 -7.01 -10.03
C ALA A 6 -1.66 -7.61 -9.28
N LYS A 7 -0.47 -7.50 -9.85
CA LYS A 7 0.79 -7.88 -9.21
C LYS A 7 1.66 -6.65 -8.98
N LEU A 8 2.09 -6.44 -7.74
CA LEU A 8 3.08 -5.42 -7.40
C LEU A 8 4.49 -5.98 -7.58
N ILE A 9 5.26 -5.30 -8.41
CA ILE A 9 6.69 -5.55 -8.60
C ILE A 9 7.45 -4.22 -8.54
N HIS A 10 8.68 -4.24 -8.05
CA HIS A 10 9.56 -3.07 -7.99
C HIS A 10 10.83 -3.22 -8.83
N ASN A 11 10.94 -4.35 -9.53
CA ASN A 11 12.09 -4.65 -10.41
C ASN A 11 11.60 -5.36 -11.67
N ILE A 12 12.10 -4.93 -12.81
CA ILE A 12 11.79 -5.50 -14.14
C ILE A 12 12.12 -7.01 -14.23
N SER A 13 13.14 -7.47 -13.50
CA SER A 13 13.48 -8.90 -13.47
C SER A 13 12.35 -9.81 -12.96
N LYS A 14 11.35 -9.22 -12.28
CA LYS A 14 10.18 -9.94 -11.79
C LYS A 14 8.96 -9.87 -12.72
N LEU A 15 9.12 -9.35 -13.92
CA LEU A 15 8.02 -9.16 -14.87
C LEU A 15 7.33 -10.47 -15.28
N ASN A 16 8.08 -11.57 -15.35
CA ASN A 16 7.54 -12.90 -15.62
C ASN A 16 6.46 -13.33 -14.60
N LEU A 17 6.53 -12.85 -13.35
CA LEU A 17 5.53 -13.12 -12.32
C LEU A 17 4.17 -12.46 -12.62
N CYS A 18 4.15 -11.49 -13.55
CA CYS A 18 2.94 -10.75 -13.90
C CYS A 18 2.08 -11.41 -14.98
N SER A 19 2.52 -12.54 -15.59
CA SER A 19 1.85 -13.18 -16.72
C SER A 19 0.37 -13.53 -16.45
N LYS A 20 0.06 -14.01 -15.24
CA LYS A 20 -1.30 -14.45 -14.82
C LYS A 20 -2.17 -13.33 -14.26
N PHE A 21 -1.71 -12.09 -14.28
CA PHE A 21 -2.41 -10.95 -13.69
C PHE A 21 -2.97 -10.03 -14.78
N ASP A 22 -4.10 -9.40 -14.47
CA ASP A 22 -4.79 -8.49 -15.39
C ASP A 22 -4.08 -7.12 -15.47
N ARG A 23 -3.29 -6.75 -14.42
CA ARG A 23 -2.62 -5.45 -14.28
C ARG A 23 -1.27 -5.59 -13.59
N ILE A 24 -0.36 -4.69 -13.92
CA ILE A 24 0.94 -4.55 -13.27
C ILE A 24 0.92 -3.30 -12.39
N TYR A 25 1.31 -3.44 -11.13
CA TYR A 25 1.69 -2.36 -10.23
C TYR A 25 3.22 -2.28 -10.23
N PHE A 26 3.78 -1.16 -10.63
CA PHE A 26 5.22 -1.01 -10.77
C PHE A 26 5.75 0.11 -9.89
N GLY A 27 6.60 -0.20 -8.92
CA GLY A 27 7.20 0.71 -7.95
C GLY A 27 7.13 0.21 -6.52
N ASP A 28 7.27 1.11 -5.56
CA ASP A 28 7.23 0.79 -4.14
C ASP A 28 6.49 1.88 -3.35
N GLU A 29 5.68 1.48 -2.37
CA GLU A 29 4.85 2.42 -1.59
C GLU A 29 5.61 3.05 -0.43
N PHE A 30 6.72 2.45 0.03
CA PHE A 30 7.36 2.77 1.30
C PHE A 30 8.77 3.34 1.14
N CYS A 31 9.48 2.96 0.08
CA CYS A 31 10.88 3.25 -0.09
C CYS A 31 11.19 4.02 -1.38
N GLU A 32 11.66 5.26 -1.25
CA GLU A 32 12.04 6.08 -2.41
C GLU A 32 13.23 5.53 -3.21
N ASN A 33 14.10 4.68 -2.59
CA ASN A 33 15.20 4.02 -3.29
C ASN A 33 14.75 2.87 -4.23
N LYS A 34 13.48 2.47 -4.13
CA LYS A 34 12.82 1.52 -5.03
C LYS A 34 11.84 2.19 -5.98
N MET A 35 11.90 3.49 -6.08
CA MET A 35 11.12 4.26 -7.04
C MET A 35 11.46 3.78 -8.47
N PRO A 36 10.48 3.76 -9.40
CA PRO A 36 10.73 3.44 -10.80
C PRO A 36 11.86 4.28 -11.41
N ALA A 37 12.66 3.68 -12.26
CA ALA A 37 13.60 4.43 -13.08
C ALA A 37 13.02 4.65 -14.49
N LEU A 38 13.40 5.74 -15.15
CA LEU A 38 12.89 6.05 -16.50
C LEU A 38 13.21 4.94 -17.52
N LYS A 39 14.38 4.29 -17.39
CA LYS A 39 14.76 3.14 -18.22
C LYS A 39 13.79 1.97 -18.08
N ASP A 40 13.28 1.75 -16.85
CA ASP A 40 12.36 0.65 -16.56
C ASP A 40 10.96 0.96 -17.14
N LEU A 41 10.49 2.21 -17.05
CA LEU A 41 9.23 2.61 -17.68
C LEU A 41 9.31 2.51 -19.20
N LYS A 42 10.43 2.90 -19.82
CA LYS A 42 10.66 2.74 -21.25
C LYS A 42 10.68 1.26 -21.67
N PHE A 43 11.27 0.40 -20.83
CA PHE A 43 11.26 -1.04 -21.08
C PHE A 43 9.83 -1.61 -21.02
N LEU A 44 9.06 -1.24 -19.99
CA LEU A 44 7.66 -1.66 -19.86
C LEU A 44 6.82 -1.18 -21.04
N GLN A 45 6.99 0.07 -21.46
CA GLN A 45 6.26 0.63 -22.61
C GLN A 45 6.51 -0.16 -23.91
N LYS A 46 7.73 -0.64 -24.12
CA LYS A 46 8.07 -1.43 -25.32
C LYS A 46 7.57 -2.88 -25.27
N ASN A 47 7.48 -3.46 -24.08
CA ASN A 47 7.26 -4.91 -23.92
C ASN A 47 5.88 -5.29 -23.39
N ILE A 48 5.08 -4.33 -22.88
CA ILE A 48 3.72 -4.59 -22.38
C ILE A 48 2.71 -3.97 -23.32
N ILE A 49 1.90 -4.82 -23.96
CA ILE A 49 0.91 -4.40 -24.96
C ILE A 49 -0.52 -4.63 -24.43
N ASP A 50 -0.73 -5.72 -23.71
CA ASP A 50 -2.04 -6.26 -23.37
C ASP A 50 -2.53 -5.91 -21.95
N LYS A 51 -1.70 -5.24 -21.14
CA LYS A 51 -2.00 -4.94 -19.73
C LYS A 51 -1.85 -3.46 -19.41
N LYS A 52 -2.66 -2.98 -18.47
CA LYS A 52 -2.48 -1.65 -17.89
C LYS A 52 -1.44 -1.68 -16.79
N ILE A 53 -0.77 -0.55 -16.61
CA ILE A 53 0.26 -0.39 -15.58
C ILE A 53 -0.15 0.75 -14.65
N THR A 54 -0.17 0.45 -13.36
CA THR A 54 -0.28 1.43 -12.27
C THR A 54 1.11 1.70 -11.74
N VAL A 55 1.56 2.96 -11.80
CA VAL A 55 2.88 3.34 -11.27
C VAL A 55 2.74 3.74 -9.81
N VAL A 56 3.59 3.15 -8.95
CA VAL A 56 3.50 3.33 -7.50
C VAL A 56 4.65 4.18 -7.00
N PHE A 57 4.32 5.29 -6.32
CA PHE A 57 5.30 6.15 -5.68
C PHE A 57 5.13 6.14 -4.17
N SER A 58 6.26 6.06 -3.46
CA SER A 58 6.34 6.31 -2.02
C SER A 58 6.22 7.81 -1.71
N TYR A 59 6.47 8.22 -0.45
CA TYR A 59 6.78 9.61 -0.19
C TYR A 59 8.04 10.02 -0.98
N ILE A 60 8.13 11.29 -1.35
CA ILE A 60 9.23 11.79 -2.18
C ILE A 60 9.95 12.90 -1.44
N SER A 61 11.22 12.66 -1.09
CA SER A 61 12.06 13.70 -0.48
C SER A 61 12.38 14.80 -1.49
N GLN A 62 12.63 16.00 -0.98
CA GLN A 62 12.99 17.15 -1.81
C GLN A 62 14.21 16.86 -2.70
N SER A 63 15.19 16.12 -2.20
CA SER A 63 16.39 15.74 -2.94
C SER A 63 16.10 14.81 -4.12
N ASN A 64 15.04 13.97 -4.03
CA ASN A 64 14.65 13.05 -5.09
C ASN A 64 13.56 13.60 -6.02
N PHE A 65 12.97 14.75 -5.69
CA PHE A 65 11.87 15.31 -6.47
C PHE A 65 12.26 15.57 -7.94
N LYS A 66 13.47 16.10 -8.19
CA LYS A 66 13.98 16.31 -9.56
C LYS A 66 14.04 15.03 -10.40
N LYS A 67 14.25 13.87 -9.77
CA LYS A 67 14.31 12.57 -10.46
C LYS A 67 12.93 12.08 -10.91
N VAL A 68 11.87 12.57 -10.28
CA VAL A 68 10.49 12.18 -10.57
C VAL A 68 9.92 12.92 -11.78
N LEU A 69 10.37 14.13 -12.06
CA LEU A 69 9.85 14.95 -13.15
C LEU A 69 9.89 14.25 -14.52
N PRO A 70 11.02 13.67 -14.97
CA PRO A 70 11.06 12.95 -16.24
C PRO A 70 10.17 11.71 -16.26
N LEU A 71 9.94 11.07 -15.09
CA LEU A 71 9.01 9.94 -14.98
C LEU A 71 7.58 10.39 -15.21
N LEU A 72 7.15 11.48 -14.55
CA LEU A 72 5.82 12.04 -14.71
C LEU A 72 5.53 12.45 -16.14
N LYS A 73 6.50 13.12 -16.78
CA LYS A 73 6.38 13.49 -18.19
C LYS A 73 6.16 12.25 -19.07
N PHE A 74 6.97 11.22 -18.89
CA PHE A 74 6.86 9.97 -19.65
C PHE A 74 5.52 9.26 -19.38
N ILE A 75 5.09 9.14 -18.12
CA ILE A 75 3.79 8.55 -17.76
C ILE A 75 2.64 9.33 -18.40
N TYR A 76 2.73 10.65 -18.41
CA TYR A 76 1.70 11.50 -19.01
C TYR A 76 1.61 11.35 -20.53
N GLU A 77 2.75 11.21 -21.21
CA GLU A 77 2.82 10.94 -22.66
C GLU A 77 2.22 9.57 -23.02
N TYR A 78 2.44 8.56 -22.18
CA TYR A 78 1.97 7.18 -22.40
C TYR A 78 0.82 6.79 -21.46
N ASN A 79 -0.10 7.72 -21.19
CA ASN A 79 -1.17 7.53 -20.18
C ASN A 79 -2.21 6.47 -20.53
N LEU A 80 -2.25 5.97 -21.76
CA LEU A 80 -3.08 4.82 -22.12
C LEU A 80 -2.56 3.50 -21.56
N LEU A 81 -1.26 3.38 -21.37
CA LEU A 81 -0.58 2.24 -20.78
C LEU A 81 -0.40 2.44 -19.26
N PHE A 82 0.19 3.59 -18.86
CA PHE A 82 0.41 4.01 -17.49
C PHE A 82 -0.80 4.81 -17.01
N ASP A 83 -1.93 4.15 -16.83
CA ASP A 83 -3.21 4.82 -16.70
C ASP A 83 -3.54 5.30 -15.26
N GLU A 84 -2.78 4.85 -14.27
CA GLU A 84 -2.96 5.21 -12.86
C GLU A 84 -1.62 5.49 -12.16
N ILE A 85 -1.61 6.44 -11.22
CA ILE A 85 -0.52 6.66 -10.27
C ILE A 85 -1.04 6.49 -8.84
N VAL A 86 -0.43 5.56 -8.09
CA VAL A 86 -0.59 5.49 -6.63
C VAL A 86 0.36 6.49 -6.00
N PHE A 87 -0.19 7.42 -5.22
CA PHE A 87 0.57 8.42 -4.48
C PHE A 87 0.48 8.18 -2.97
N ASN A 88 1.60 8.37 -2.28
CA ASN A 88 1.74 8.25 -0.83
C ASN A 88 2.30 9.52 -0.18
N ASP A 89 2.23 10.64 -0.91
CA ASP A 89 2.74 11.95 -0.50
C ASP A 89 1.80 13.06 -0.97
N TRP A 90 1.41 13.98 -0.05
CA TRP A 90 0.48 15.06 -0.35
C TRP A 90 1.09 16.16 -1.22
N GLY A 91 2.38 16.45 -1.04
CA GLY A 91 3.09 17.43 -1.89
C GLY A 91 3.18 16.93 -3.33
N PHE A 92 3.50 15.63 -3.49
CA PHE A 92 3.53 14.97 -4.78
C PHE A 92 2.15 14.93 -5.45
N PHE A 93 1.10 14.60 -4.69
CA PHE A 93 -0.28 14.68 -5.17
C PHE A 93 -0.63 16.07 -5.72
N TYR A 94 -0.36 17.11 -4.93
CA TYR A 94 -0.65 18.49 -5.33
C TYR A 94 0.09 18.88 -6.61
N PHE A 95 1.36 18.51 -6.71
CA PHE A 95 2.17 18.76 -7.90
C PHE A 95 1.58 18.08 -9.15
N ILE A 96 1.19 16.80 -9.06
CA ILE A 96 0.59 16.08 -10.20
C ILE A 96 -0.72 16.76 -10.61
N ARG A 97 -1.58 17.11 -9.64
CA ARG A 97 -2.86 17.74 -9.94
C ARG A 97 -2.71 19.06 -10.69
N LEU A 98 -1.68 19.83 -10.34
CA LEU A 98 -1.42 21.13 -10.96
C LEU A 98 -0.83 21.00 -12.37
N HIS A 99 0.13 20.10 -12.57
CA HIS A 99 0.91 20.02 -13.80
C HIS A 99 0.49 18.91 -14.77
N TYR A 100 -0.17 17.85 -14.27
CA TYR A 100 -0.55 16.66 -15.03
C TYR A 100 -2.01 16.25 -14.79
N PRO A 101 -3.01 17.11 -15.08
CA PRO A 101 -4.41 16.92 -14.65
C PRO A 101 -5.10 15.70 -15.25
N LYS A 102 -4.59 15.13 -16.35
CA LYS A 102 -5.15 13.94 -17.00
C LYS A 102 -4.74 12.63 -16.32
N ILE A 103 -3.72 12.65 -15.45
CA ILE A 103 -3.29 11.45 -14.73
C ILE A 103 -4.37 11.05 -13.73
N LYS A 104 -4.78 9.79 -13.76
CA LYS A 104 -5.70 9.20 -12.80
C LYS A 104 -4.95 8.90 -11.50
N LEU A 105 -5.43 9.47 -10.41
CA LEU A 105 -4.78 9.38 -9.11
C LEU A 105 -5.46 8.36 -8.20
N VAL A 106 -4.63 7.57 -7.55
CA VAL A 106 -5.02 6.52 -6.60
C VAL A 106 -4.39 6.84 -5.24
N LEU A 107 -5.21 6.91 -4.19
CA LEU A 107 -4.77 7.19 -2.84
C LEU A 107 -4.06 5.96 -2.25
N GLY A 108 -2.78 6.07 -1.94
CA GLY A 108 -1.98 4.97 -1.43
C GLY A 108 -2.23 4.65 0.05
N ARG A 109 -1.82 3.45 0.47
CA ARG A 109 -2.06 2.92 1.83
C ARG A 109 -1.46 3.76 2.95
N LEU A 110 -0.40 4.52 2.71
CA LEU A 110 0.17 5.41 3.73
C LEU A 110 -0.79 6.54 4.13
N LEU A 111 -1.67 6.94 3.21
CA LEU A 111 -2.57 8.07 3.39
C LEU A 111 -3.99 7.67 3.79
N THR A 112 -4.38 6.41 3.64
CA THR A 112 -5.73 5.92 4.03
C THR A 112 -5.93 5.80 5.53
N LYS A 113 -4.83 5.74 6.31
CA LYS A 113 -4.87 5.70 7.79
C LYS A 113 -5.74 4.57 8.37
N GLN A 114 -5.71 3.40 7.74
CA GLN A 114 -6.29 2.20 8.35
C GLN A 114 -5.56 1.85 9.65
N LYS A 115 -6.31 1.30 10.61
CA LYS A 115 -5.75 0.75 11.84
C LYS A 115 -5.29 -0.68 11.57
N THR A 116 -4.02 -0.84 11.30
CA THR A 116 -3.42 -2.11 10.87
C THR A 116 -2.67 -2.84 11.99
N ASP A 117 -2.87 -2.43 13.24
CA ASP A 117 -2.20 -3.00 14.40
C ASP A 117 -2.58 -4.49 14.55
N PRO A 118 -1.61 -5.40 14.56
CA PRO A 118 -1.86 -6.83 14.73
C PRO A 118 -2.45 -7.19 16.11
N PHE A 119 -2.28 -6.35 17.15
CA PHE A 119 -2.96 -6.54 18.42
C PHE A 119 -4.47 -6.30 18.31
N ALA A 120 -4.90 -5.40 17.44
CA ALA A 120 -6.32 -5.18 17.20
C ALA A 120 -7.02 -6.46 16.72
N HIS A 121 -6.34 -7.30 15.95
CA HIS A 121 -6.85 -8.61 15.54
C HIS A 121 -7.26 -9.47 16.75
N ASP A 122 -6.40 -9.55 17.75
CA ASP A 122 -6.64 -10.40 18.92
C ASP A 122 -7.71 -9.82 19.85
N ILE A 123 -7.76 -8.49 19.94
CA ILE A 123 -8.81 -7.76 20.67
C ILE A 123 -10.16 -7.95 19.98
N ILE A 124 -10.27 -7.67 18.69
CA ILE A 124 -11.53 -7.67 17.92
C ILE A 124 -12.11 -9.08 17.81
N LEU A 125 -11.26 -10.09 17.57
CA LEU A 125 -11.70 -11.46 17.40
C LEU A 125 -11.83 -12.24 18.72
N ASN A 126 -11.66 -11.59 19.88
CA ASN A 126 -11.81 -12.18 21.23
C ASN A 126 -10.94 -13.45 21.44
N LYS A 127 -9.78 -13.56 20.81
CA LYS A 127 -9.06 -14.83 20.68
C LYS A 127 -7.93 -15.05 21.66
N GLN A 128 -7.60 -14.09 22.56
CA GLN A 128 -6.55 -14.32 23.55
C GLN A 128 -6.74 -13.58 24.87
N LYS A 129 -6.53 -14.34 25.94
CA LYS A 129 -6.09 -13.79 27.24
C LYS A 129 -4.62 -13.40 27.07
N ILE A 130 -4.31 -12.11 27.01
CA ILE A 130 -2.91 -11.65 27.03
C ILE A 130 -2.41 -11.85 28.45
N VAL A 131 -1.76 -12.97 28.69
CA VAL A 131 -1.08 -13.22 29.95
C VAL A 131 0.37 -12.80 29.76
N SER A 132 0.74 -11.62 30.25
CA SER A 132 2.14 -11.32 30.49
C SER A 132 2.55 -12.03 31.78
N SER A 133 3.77 -12.59 31.81
CA SER A 133 4.30 -13.29 33.00
C SER A 133 4.43 -12.41 34.24
N LYS A 134 4.27 -11.08 34.12
CA LYS A 134 4.40 -10.10 35.20
C LYS A 134 3.20 -9.19 35.40
N GLN A 135 2.29 -9.07 34.45
CA GLN A 135 1.07 -8.26 34.58
C GLN A 135 -0.09 -8.97 33.88
N LYS A 136 -1.15 -9.27 34.62
CA LYS A 136 -2.41 -9.72 34.06
C LYS A 136 -3.08 -8.53 33.38
N VAL A 137 -2.95 -8.40 32.07
CA VAL A 137 -3.75 -7.43 31.31
C VAL A 137 -5.14 -8.03 31.13
N PHE A 138 -6.12 -7.41 31.71
CA PHE A 138 -7.51 -7.81 31.56
C PHE A 138 -8.00 -7.40 30.17
N VAL A 139 -8.21 -8.37 29.32
CA VAL A 139 -8.92 -8.13 28.04
C VAL A 139 -10.39 -8.44 28.31
N PRO A 140 -11.30 -7.47 28.12
CA PRO A 140 -12.71 -7.70 28.33
C PRO A 140 -13.22 -8.83 27.43
N LYS A 141 -14.13 -9.65 27.96
CA LYS A 141 -14.73 -10.78 27.21
C LYS A 141 -15.48 -10.33 25.95
N LYS A 142 -15.97 -9.11 25.94
CA LYS A 142 -16.64 -8.47 24.80
C LYS A 142 -16.12 -7.05 24.66
N ILE A 143 -15.67 -6.70 23.45
CA ILE A 143 -15.29 -5.31 23.13
C ILE A 143 -16.56 -4.49 22.96
N SER A 144 -16.49 -3.19 23.30
CA SER A 144 -17.59 -2.26 23.04
C SER A 144 -17.77 -2.06 21.53
N GLU A 145 -18.99 -1.70 21.13
CA GLU A 145 -19.30 -1.35 19.75
C GLU A 145 -18.42 -0.20 19.26
N ASP A 146 -18.19 0.80 20.08
CA ASP A 146 -17.31 1.94 19.76
C ASP A 146 -15.88 1.50 19.47
N THR A 147 -15.35 0.54 20.23
CA THR A 147 -13.99 -0.01 19.98
C THR A 147 -13.95 -0.76 18.66
N PHE A 148 -14.97 -1.58 18.38
CA PHE A 148 -15.06 -2.27 17.10
C PHE A 148 -15.17 -1.27 15.94
N GLU A 149 -16.05 -0.28 16.08
CA GLU A 149 -16.23 0.78 15.09
C GLU A 149 -14.93 1.53 14.84
N TYR A 150 -14.20 1.93 15.89
CA TYR A 150 -12.91 2.58 15.77
C TYR A 150 -11.90 1.79 14.92
N PHE A 151 -11.78 0.48 15.15
CA PHE A 151 -10.85 -0.36 14.38
C PHE A 151 -11.37 -0.69 12.97
N SER A 152 -12.66 -0.63 12.74
CA SER A 152 -13.29 -0.96 11.45
C SER A 152 -13.32 0.20 10.46
N GLN A 153 -13.09 1.42 10.94
CA GLN A 153 -13.10 2.63 10.12
C GLN A 153 -11.71 3.05 9.64
N SER A 154 -11.72 3.85 8.60
CA SER A 154 -10.54 4.52 8.05
C SER A 154 -10.85 6.02 7.86
N PHE A 155 -9.81 6.83 7.73
CA PHE A 155 -9.92 8.25 7.43
C PHE A 155 -10.74 8.53 6.16
N VAL A 156 -10.76 7.60 5.22
CA VAL A 156 -11.55 7.72 3.97
C VAL A 156 -13.06 7.74 4.20
N ASN A 157 -13.54 7.34 5.39
CA ASN A 157 -14.95 7.40 5.76
C ASN A 157 -15.44 8.84 6.07
N SER A 158 -14.51 9.77 6.34
CA SER A 158 -14.85 11.16 6.65
C SER A 158 -15.52 11.82 5.45
N LEU A 159 -16.69 12.43 5.65
CA LEU A 159 -17.44 13.14 4.60
C LEU A 159 -16.61 14.28 3.98
N ILE A 160 -15.83 14.99 4.81
CA ILE A 160 -14.94 16.05 4.34
C ILE A 160 -13.91 15.47 3.39
N PHE A 161 -13.32 14.34 3.75
CA PHE A 161 -12.30 13.70 2.92
C PHE A 161 -12.91 13.08 1.65
N GLN A 162 -14.12 12.55 1.70
CA GLN A 162 -14.84 12.06 0.53
C GLN A 162 -15.12 13.19 -0.48
N LYS A 163 -15.56 14.35 0.00
CA LYS A 163 -15.72 15.57 -0.83
C LYS A 163 -14.39 16.00 -1.44
N PHE A 164 -13.30 15.96 -0.67
CA PHE A 164 -11.95 16.25 -1.15
C PHE A 164 -11.52 15.27 -2.25
N MET A 165 -11.70 13.97 -2.05
CA MET A 165 -11.35 12.96 -3.06
C MET A 165 -12.12 13.16 -4.36
N THR A 166 -13.42 13.38 -4.28
CA THR A 166 -14.28 13.61 -5.44
C THR A 166 -13.88 14.90 -6.19
N LYS A 167 -13.69 16.02 -5.46
CA LYS A 167 -13.25 17.30 -6.05
C LYS A 167 -11.91 17.17 -6.77
N ASN A 168 -11.02 16.32 -6.29
CA ASN A 168 -9.68 16.15 -6.84
C ASN A 168 -9.55 14.97 -7.81
N ASN A 169 -10.66 14.35 -8.24
CA ASN A 169 -10.68 13.22 -9.15
C ASN A 169 -9.76 12.07 -8.71
N ILE A 170 -9.74 11.77 -7.41
CA ILE A 170 -9.12 10.54 -6.89
C ILE A 170 -10.08 9.40 -7.22
N ILE A 171 -9.63 8.48 -8.07
CA ILE A 171 -10.52 7.45 -8.64
C ILE A 171 -10.59 6.17 -7.83
N ARG A 172 -9.62 6.00 -6.91
CA ARG A 172 -9.45 4.74 -6.18
C ARG A 172 -8.70 4.97 -4.87
N VAL A 173 -8.95 4.11 -3.89
CA VAL A 173 -8.20 4.03 -2.64
C VAL A 173 -7.59 2.64 -2.47
N GLU A 174 -6.37 2.60 -1.94
CA GLU A 174 -5.64 1.38 -1.64
C GLU A 174 -5.80 1.03 -0.16
N LEU A 175 -6.15 -0.23 0.12
CA LEU A 175 -6.46 -0.72 1.46
C LEU A 175 -5.63 -1.96 1.79
N ASP A 176 -5.35 -2.14 3.07
CA ASP A 176 -4.79 -3.38 3.60
C ASP A 176 -5.90 -4.43 3.82
N ASN A 177 -5.60 -5.70 3.55
CA ASN A 177 -6.47 -6.83 3.76
C ASN A 177 -6.52 -7.24 5.24
N LEU A 178 -7.24 -6.48 6.05
CA LEU A 178 -7.35 -6.77 7.48
C LEU A 178 -8.11 -8.07 7.74
N SER A 179 -7.83 -8.72 8.87
CA SER A 179 -8.46 -10.00 9.26
C SER A 179 -9.83 -9.83 9.92
N TRP A 180 -10.29 -8.59 10.09
CA TRP A 180 -11.64 -8.26 10.56
C TRP A 180 -12.37 -7.42 9.54
N ASN A 181 -13.68 -7.34 9.71
CA ASN A 181 -14.53 -6.59 8.81
C ASN A 181 -14.25 -5.09 8.89
N MET A 182 -14.05 -4.50 7.72
CA MET A 182 -13.89 -3.06 7.58
C MET A 182 -15.22 -2.44 7.12
N ASP A 183 -15.66 -1.41 7.81
CA ASP A 183 -16.77 -0.56 7.38
C ASP A 183 -16.21 0.61 6.56
N ILE A 184 -15.90 0.37 5.30
CA ILE A 184 -15.38 1.38 4.39
C ILE A 184 -16.53 1.96 3.56
N LYS A 185 -16.80 3.24 3.80
CA LYS A 185 -17.84 4.01 3.08
C LYS A 185 -17.17 4.95 2.10
N LEU A 186 -17.44 4.75 0.82
CA LEU A 186 -16.89 5.58 -0.27
C LEU A 186 -17.99 6.07 -1.21
N PRO A 187 -17.80 7.22 -1.87
CA PRO A 187 -18.63 7.62 -2.99
C PRO A 187 -18.64 6.56 -4.09
N LYS A 188 -19.77 6.39 -4.79
CA LYS A 188 -19.96 5.35 -5.83
C LYS A 188 -18.93 5.39 -6.97
N ASN A 189 -18.37 6.56 -7.23
CA ASN A 189 -17.37 6.78 -8.28
C ASN A 189 -15.92 6.47 -7.84
N ILE A 190 -15.68 6.17 -6.57
CA ILE A 190 -14.36 5.84 -6.04
C ILE A 190 -14.26 4.34 -5.81
N LYS A 191 -13.33 3.70 -6.49
CA LYS A 191 -13.08 2.26 -6.43
C LYS A 191 -12.14 1.89 -5.28
N THR A 192 -12.02 0.59 -4.99
CA THR A 192 -11.11 0.07 -3.97
C THR A 192 -10.16 -0.96 -4.55
N SER A 193 -8.93 -0.96 -4.06
CA SER A 193 -8.00 -2.08 -4.20
C SER A 193 -7.60 -2.58 -2.82
N VAL A 194 -7.42 -3.87 -2.67
CA VAL A 194 -7.00 -4.50 -1.43
C VAL A 194 -5.68 -5.24 -1.65
N TYR A 195 -4.70 -4.97 -0.82
CA TYR A 195 -3.39 -5.61 -0.87
C TYR A 195 -3.36 -6.91 -0.09
N SER A 196 -2.80 -7.96 -0.69
CA SER A 196 -2.66 -9.28 -0.10
C SER A 196 -1.33 -9.91 -0.56
N PRO A 197 -0.64 -10.68 0.26
CA PRO A 197 -0.95 -11.07 1.63
C PRO A 197 -0.34 -10.15 2.71
N TYR A 198 0.52 -9.17 2.32
CA TYR A 198 1.25 -8.34 3.28
C TYR A 198 0.46 -7.11 3.69
N ILE A 199 0.16 -7.05 4.99
CA ILE A 199 -0.51 -5.92 5.65
C ILE A 199 0.56 -5.07 6.31
N LYS A 200 0.54 -3.77 6.01
CA LYS A 200 1.49 -2.81 6.58
C LYS A 200 1.15 -2.54 8.05
N ILE A 201 2.11 -2.69 8.95
CA ILE A 201 2.00 -2.26 10.34
C ILE A 201 2.53 -0.83 10.47
N SER A 202 3.78 -0.63 10.07
CA SER A 202 4.46 0.66 10.17
C SER A 202 5.47 0.84 9.07
N THR A 203 5.88 2.08 8.86
CA THR A 203 7.00 2.42 7.99
C THR A 203 7.78 3.58 8.60
N THR A 204 9.07 3.65 8.31
CA THR A 204 9.96 4.71 8.75
C THR A 204 10.68 5.34 7.57
N LYS A 205 11.15 6.57 7.74
CA LYS A 205 12.00 7.20 6.72
C LYS A 205 13.35 6.50 6.62
N TYR A 206 13.86 6.00 7.74
CA TYR A 206 15.15 5.33 7.81
C TYR A 206 14.98 3.82 7.69
N CYS A 207 15.82 3.20 6.86
CA CYS A 207 15.80 1.76 6.64
C CYS A 207 16.78 1.08 7.60
N GLY A 208 16.30 0.12 8.40
CA GLY A 208 17.14 -0.67 9.30
C GLY A 208 18.15 -1.58 8.59
N GLN A 209 17.99 -1.77 7.28
CA GLN A 209 18.91 -2.53 6.43
C GLN A 209 19.88 -1.61 5.65
N LEU A 210 19.82 -0.29 5.89
CA LEU A 210 20.75 0.66 5.30
C LEU A 210 22.10 0.56 6.01
N ASN A 211 23.17 0.47 5.23
CA ASN A 211 24.50 0.59 5.79
C ASN A 211 24.75 2.07 6.16
N MET A 212 24.58 2.39 7.45
CA MET A 212 24.69 3.76 7.96
C MET A 212 26.11 4.35 7.79
N ILE A 213 27.15 3.51 7.78
CA ILE A 213 28.53 3.95 7.64
C ILE A 213 28.82 4.47 6.23
N LYS A 214 28.25 3.82 5.22
CA LYS A 214 28.48 4.16 3.80
C LYS A 214 27.37 5.03 3.20
N ASN A 215 26.30 5.27 3.92
CA ASN A 215 25.09 5.99 3.47
C ASN A 215 24.55 5.51 2.10
N ASN A 216 24.84 4.25 1.74
CA ASN A 216 24.46 3.64 0.46
C ASN A 216 23.45 2.52 0.65
N CYS A 217 22.38 2.57 -0.13
CA CYS A 217 21.38 1.52 -0.18
C CYS A 217 21.87 0.36 -1.08
N SER A 218 22.24 -0.75 -0.47
CA SER A 218 22.63 -2.00 -1.18
C SER A 218 21.44 -2.86 -1.61
N LYS A 219 20.21 -2.41 -1.35
CA LYS A 219 18.96 -3.13 -1.66
C LYS A 219 18.90 -4.55 -1.06
N GLN A 220 19.49 -4.76 0.11
CA GLN A 220 19.46 -6.06 0.80
C GLN A 220 18.03 -6.58 1.05
N CYS A 221 17.08 -5.68 1.26
CA CYS A 221 15.67 -6.01 1.40
C CYS A 221 15.02 -6.66 0.16
N GLU A 222 15.68 -6.66 -0.99
CA GLU A 222 15.24 -7.41 -2.18
C GLU A 222 15.72 -8.86 -2.17
N LYS A 223 16.76 -9.16 -1.38
CA LYS A 223 17.39 -10.48 -1.31
C LYS A 223 16.82 -11.33 -0.18
N SER A 224 16.50 -10.71 0.96
CA SER A 224 16.02 -11.43 2.14
C SER A 224 15.11 -10.56 3.00
N ASP A 225 14.05 -11.19 3.53
CA ASP A 225 13.20 -10.62 4.56
C ASP A 225 13.81 -10.88 5.94
N ILE A 226 13.65 -9.94 6.87
CA ILE A 226 13.94 -10.18 8.29
C ILE A 226 12.64 -10.59 8.94
N ILE A 227 12.61 -11.80 9.49
CA ILE A 227 11.44 -12.33 10.19
C ILE A 227 11.65 -12.20 11.68
N LEU A 228 10.86 -11.38 12.34
CA LEU A 228 10.75 -11.35 13.79
C LEU A 228 9.68 -12.34 14.22
N LYS A 229 10.09 -13.33 15.02
CA LYS A 229 9.15 -14.30 15.57
C LYS A 229 8.09 -13.58 16.40
N LYS A 230 6.88 -14.12 16.39
CA LYS A 230 5.75 -13.58 17.14
C LYS A 230 6.12 -13.30 18.60
N TYR A 231 5.87 -12.09 19.03
CA TYR A 231 5.95 -11.70 20.43
C TYR A 231 4.61 -11.07 20.82
N ARG A 232 3.88 -11.72 21.70
CA ARG A 232 2.55 -11.29 22.18
C ARG A 232 1.45 -11.16 21.11
N THR A 233 1.69 -11.59 19.86
CA THR A 233 0.68 -11.58 18.80
C THR A 233 0.62 -12.92 18.09
N LYS A 234 -0.47 -13.15 17.36
CA LYS A 234 -0.66 -14.33 16.53
C LYS A 234 0.29 -14.36 15.32
N PHE A 235 0.77 -13.21 14.87
CA PHE A 235 1.49 -13.04 13.62
C PHE A 235 3.01 -12.94 13.84
N ASN A 236 3.78 -13.47 12.90
CA ASN A 236 5.18 -13.09 12.75
C ASN A 236 5.25 -11.73 12.05
N TYR A 237 6.18 -10.89 12.47
CA TYR A 237 6.48 -9.64 11.80
C TYR A 237 7.54 -9.85 10.73
N ILE A 238 7.35 -9.19 9.61
CA ILE A 238 8.24 -9.27 8.46
C ILE A 238 8.72 -7.86 8.15
N ILE A 239 10.03 -7.66 8.24
CA ILE A 239 10.66 -6.39 7.91
C ILE A 239 11.17 -6.48 6.48
N LYS A 240 10.67 -5.61 5.62
CA LYS A 240 11.13 -5.41 4.24
C LYS A 240 11.60 -3.96 4.08
N GLY A 241 12.91 -3.78 4.12
CA GLY A 241 13.51 -2.44 4.03
C GLY A 241 13.12 -1.55 5.21
N ASN A 242 12.37 -0.51 4.94
CA ASN A 242 11.92 0.47 5.94
C ASN A 242 10.46 0.26 6.40
N ALA A 243 9.85 -0.85 6.05
CA ALA A 243 8.47 -1.16 6.43
C ALA A 243 8.36 -2.51 7.16
N VAL A 244 7.39 -2.58 8.07
CA VAL A 244 7.05 -3.75 8.86
C VAL A 244 5.68 -4.25 8.47
N PHE A 245 5.55 -5.56 8.27
CA PHE A 245 4.35 -6.23 7.81
C PHE A 245 4.01 -7.44 8.67
N TYR A 246 2.77 -7.89 8.55
CA TYR A 246 2.35 -9.25 8.86
C TYR A 246 1.57 -9.84 7.69
N LYS A 247 1.37 -11.17 7.65
CA LYS A 247 0.64 -11.83 6.56
C LYS A 247 -0.80 -12.13 6.94
N ASN A 248 -1.74 -11.81 6.05
CA ASN A 248 -3.09 -12.34 6.03
C ASN A 248 -3.45 -12.76 4.60
N VAL A 249 -3.59 -14.06 4.39
CA VAL A 249 -3.91 -14.62 3.06
C VAL A 249 -5.41 -14.70 2.79
N LYS A 250 -6.24 -14.68 3.84
CA LYS A 250 -7.70 -14.69 3.68
C LYS A 250 -8.17 -13.31 3.30
N ILE A 251 -8.72 -13.17 2.12
CA ILE A 251 -9.33 -11.92 1.70
C ILE A 251 -10.70 -11.80 2.38
N ALA A 252 -10.89 -10.71 3.12
CA ALA A 252 -12.16 -10.43 3.77
C ALA A 252 -13.24 -10.11 2.71
N ASN A 253 -14.34 -10.87 2.72
CA ASN A 253 -15.44 -10.69 1.76
C ASN A 253 -16.28 -9.41 1.99
N THR A 254 -15.93 -8.61 2.96
CA THR A 254 -16.74 -7.48 3.47
C THR A 254 -16.42 -6.14 2.84
N ILE A 255 -15.33 -6.03 2.10
CA ILE A 255 -15.02 -4.82 1.33
C ILE A 255 -15.49 -5.06 -0.11
N LEU A 256 -16.30 -4.14 -0.64
CA LEU A 256 -16.59 -4.09 -2.07
C LEU A 256 -15.29 -3.78 -2.82
N THR A 257 -14.55 -4.84 -3.14
CA THR A 257 -13.23 -4.75 -3.75
C THR A 257 -13.32 -4.92 -5.25
N ASP A 258 -12.88 -3.93 -5.98
CA ASP A 258 -12.77 -3.99 -7.45
C ASP A 258 -11.47 -4.66 -7.90
N ARG A 259 -10.42 -4.59 -7.06
CA ARG A 259 -9.08 -5.07 -7.40
C ARG A 259 -8.37 -5.69 -6.20
N ILE A 260 -7.66 -6.78 -6.44
CA ILE A 260 -6.73 -7.36 -5.48
C ILE A 260 -5.31 -7.15 -5.99
N VAL A 261 -4.45 -6.56 -5.15
CA VAL A 261 -3.04 -6.32 -5.44
C VAL A 261 -2.18 -7.30 -4.66
N TYR A 262 -1.55 -8.22 -5.37
CA TYR A 262 -0.64 -9.20 -4.77
C TYR A 262 0.76 -8.58 -4.62
N ASN A 263 1.23 -8.48 -3.38
CA ASN A 263 2.44 -7.78 -2.98
C ASN A 263 3.53 -8.69 -2.36
N ASP A 264 3.50 -9.97 -2.69
CA ASP A 264 4.44 -11.01 -2.27
C ASP A 264 5.62 -11.19 -3.24
#